data_cd46e8ab9dd27a05fb938059532cd7f2
#
_entry.id   cd46e8ab9dd27a05fb938059532cd7f2
#
_cell.length_a   1.000
_cell.length_b   1.000
_cell.length_c   1.000
_cell.angle_alpha   90.00
_cell.angle_beta   90.00
_cell.angle_gamma   90.00
#
_symmetry.space_group_name_H-M   'P 1'
#
loop_
_entity.id
_entity.type
_entity.pdbx_description
1 polymer ?
#
loop_
_entity_poly.entity_id
_entity_poly.type
_entity_poly.pdbx_seq_one_letter_code
_entity_poly.pdbx_strand_id
1 'polypeptide(L)'
;MSDLVIPQLILDDLIIHARELDPYECCGFLAGTGQTVSRVYRIKNVVSLDGAAQAASFDDAKLQHLTRLSPEERAEIAFIMDAQEMFQAIKDMRRNNLTLQVVYHSHPHDPARPSVTDIKIANEWEENWSRLNLTLPVYLLISLMDKNRPDLRAYWIRNGEVSPASIATS
;
A
#
# COMPACT_ATOMS: atom_id res chain seq x y z
N MET A 1 -4.14 22.15 4.92
CA MET A 1 -3.04 21.24 4.52
C MET A 1 -2.85 21.36 3.03
N SER A 2 -1.61 21.48 2.58
CA SER A 2 -1.30 21.46 1.16
C SER A 2 -1.44 20.02 0.62
N ASP A 3 -1.92 19.92 -0.60
CA ASP A 3 -2.12 18.64 -1.25
C ASP A 3 -0.79 17.96 -1.52
N LEU A 4 -0.80 16.64 -1.46
CA LEU A 4 0.30 15.83 -1.95
C LEU A 4 0.25 15.83 -3.47
N VAL A 5 1.35 16.22 -4.10
CA VAL A 5 1.45 16.24 -5.56
C VAL A 5 2.03 14.93 -6.07
N ILE A 6 1.24 14.20 -6.86
CA ILE A 6 1.69 12.96 -7.51
C ILE A 6 1.68 13.20 -9.02
N PRO A 7 2.84 13.19 -9.69
CA PRO A 7 2.89 13.33 -11.15
C PRO A 7 2.01 12.31 -11.86
N GLN A 8 1.36 12.72 -12.95
CA GLN A 8 0.46 11.84 -13.70
C GLN A 8 1.17 10.56 -14.16
N LEU A 9 2.45 10.67 -14.57
CA LEU A 9 3.25 9.50 -14.98
C LEU A 9 3.38 8.46 -13.86
N ILE A 10 3.45 8.92 -12.61
CA ILE A 10 3.50 8.01 -11.46
C ILE A 10 2.14 7.35 -11.23
N LEU A 11 1.04 8.10 -11.31
CA LEU A 11 -0.30 7.51 -11.21
C LEU A 11 -0.53 6.47 -12.31
N ASP A 12 -0.08 6.75 -13.52
CA ASP A 12 -0.17 5.82 -14.65
C ASP A 12 0.66 4.54 -14.38
N ASP A 13 1.86 4.69 -13.81
CA ASP A 13 2.69 3.54 -13.42
C ASP A 13 2.03 2.67 -12.36
N LEU A 14 1.35 3.27 -11.40
CA LEU A 14 0.58 2.54 -10.38
C LEU A 14 -0.56 1.73 -11.00
N ILE A 15 -1.28 2.30 -11.95
CA ILE A 15 -2.34 1.60 -12.68
C ILE A 15 -1.77 0.43 -13.47
N ILE A 16 -0.64 0.64 -14.14
CA ILE A 16 0.07 -0.42 -14.86
C ILE A 16 0.46 -1.55 -13.91
N HIS A 17 1.04 -1.22 -12.76
CA HIS A 17 1.43 -2.21 -11.75
C HIS A 17 0.22 -3.02 -11.28
N ALA A 18 -0.89 -2.35 -10.96
CA ALA A 18 -2.11 -3.01 -10.53
C ALA A 18 -2.66 -3.96 -11.61
N ARG A 19 -2.66 -3.54 -12.87
CA ARG A 19 -3.12 -4.36 -14.00
C ARG A 19 -2.21 -5.54 -14.30
N GLU A 20 -0.91 -5.35 -14.18
CA GLU A 20 0.06 -6.45 -14.39
C GLU A 20 -0.12 -7.59 -13.40
N LEU A 21 -0.50 -7.28 -12.17
CA LEU A 21 -0.70 -8.28 -11.11
C LEU A 21 -2.15 -8.75 -10.97
N ASP A 22 -3.12 -8.09 -11.62
CA ASP A 22 -4.52 -8.51 -11.55
C ASP A 22 -4.65 -10.00 -11.92
N PRO A 23 -5.31 -10.85 -11.13
CA PRO A 23 -6.25 -10.55 -10.03
C PRO A 23 -5.61 -10.45 -8.63
N TYR A 24 -4.32 -10.32 -8.52
CA TYR A 24 -3.61 -10.25 -7.24
C TYR A 24 -3.40 -8.80 -6.81
N GLU A 25 -3.41 -8.56 -5.49
CA GLU A 25 -3.11 -7.23 -4.95
C GLU A 25 -1.63 -6.89 -5.19
N CYS A 26 -1.39 -5.71 -5.77
CA CYS A 26 -0.06 -5.12 -5.82
C CYS A 26 0.15 -4.20 -4.62
N CYS A 27 1.40 -3.91 -4.29
CA CYS A 27 1.74 -3.00 -3.21
C CYS A 27 3.08 -2.32 -3.43
N GLY A 28 3.31 -1.24 -2.69
CA GLY A 28 4.57 -0.53 -2.76
C GLY A 28 4.55 0.80 -2.01
N PHE A 29 5.62 1.55 -2.22
CA PHE A 29 5.83 2.87 -1.61
C PHE A 29 6.01 3.94 -2.67
N LEU A 30 5.60 5.16 -2.34
CA LEU A 30 5.98 6.36 -3.06
C LEU A 30 6.78 7.26 -2.14
N ALA A 31 7.84 7.83 -2.66
CA ALA A 31 8.69 8.74 -1.93
C ALA A 31 8.98 9.99 -2.74
N GLY A 32 9.37 11.05 -2.05
CA GLY A 32 9.68 12.31 -2.68
C GLY A 32 10.24 13.32 -1.71
N THR A 33 10.20 14.59 -2.09
CA THR A 33 10.69 15.72 -1.30
C THR A 33 9.58 16.75 -1.11
N GLY A 34 9.47 17.31 0.08
CA GLY A 34 8.40 18.27 0.38
C GLY A 34 7.02 17.65 0.17
N GLN A 35 6.24 18.21 -0.72
CA GLN A 35 4.88 17.75 -1.05
C GLN A 35 4.82 16.97 -2.37
N THR A 36 5.96 16.73 -3.02
CA THR A 36 6.00 16.15 -4.36
C THR A 36 6.60 14.75 -4.38
N VAL A 37 5.83 13.79 -4.87
CA VAL A 37 6.28 12.43 -5.11
C VAL A 37 7.19 12.41 -6.35
N SER A 38 8.29 11.69 -6.28
CA SER A 38 9.25 11.59 -7.37
C SER A 38 9.72 10.17 -7.66
N ARG A 39 9.42 9.20 -6.81
CA ARG A 39 9.90 7.83 -6.98
C ARG A 39 8.88 6.79 -6.51
N VAL A 40 8.79 5.71 -7.30
CA VAL A 40 7.98 4.52 -7.00
C VAL A 40 8.90 3.40 -6.57
N TYR A 41 8.50 2.70 -5.51
CA TYR A 41 9.13 1.44 -5.07
C TYR A 41 8.05 0.35 -5.11
N ARG A 42 8.04 -0.43 -6.18
CA ARG A 42 7.19 -1.61 -6.28
C ARG A 42 7.73 -2.67 -5.32
N ILE A 43 6.87 -3.23 -4.48
CA ILE A 43 7.24 -4.21 -3.47
C ILE A 43 6.47 -5.50 -3.74
N LYS A 44 7.15 -6.63 -3.66
CA LYS A 44 6.54 -7.92 -3.87
C LYS A 44 5.52 -8.23 -2.78
N ASN A 45 4.34 -8.71 -3.19
CA ASN A 45 3.35 -9.25 -2.29
C ASN A 45 3.69 -10.72 -2.02
N VAL A 46 4.06 -11.03 -0.78
CA VAL A 46 4.51 -12.37 -0.36
C VAL A 46 3.46 -13.12 0.47
N VAL A 47 2.21 -12.66 0.46
CA VAL A 47 1.13 -13.30 1.24
C VAL A 47 0.88 -14.75 0.84
N SER A 48 1.21 -15.11 -0.40
CA SER A 48 1.07 -16.49 -0.92
C SER A 48 2.15 -17.44 -0.42
N LEU A 49 3.24 -16.95 0.15
CA LEU A 49 4.31 -17.81 0.66
C LEU A 49 3.88 -18.57 1.91
N ASP A 50 4.39 -19.78 2.08
CA ASP A 50 4.11 -20.64 3.23
C ASP A 50 4.52 -19.93 4.52
N GLY A 51 3.61 -19.89 5.49
CA GLY A 51 3.82 -19.26 6.79
C GLY A 51 3.76 -17.73 6.81
N ALA A 52 3.69 -17.06 5.66
CA ALA A 52 3.67 -15.59 5.61
C ALA A 52 2.44 -15.00 6.30
N ALA A 53 1.26 -15.55 6.05
CA ALA A 53 0.02 -15.09 6.67
C ALA A 53 0.03 -15.28 8.20
N GLN A 54 0.62 -16.37 8.69
CA GLN A 54 0.75 -16.65 10.12
C GLN A 54 1.74 -15.71 10.82
N ALA A 55 2.78 -15.27 10.11
CA ALA A 55 3.77 -14.33 10.63
C ALA A 55 3.30 -12.87 10.59
N ALA A 56 2.24 -12.58 9.85
CA ALA A 56 1.71 -11.24 9.70
C ALA A 56 0.72 -10.89 10.80
N SER A 57 0.42 -9.60 10.92
CA SER A 57 -0.46 -9.05 11.94
C SER A 57 -1.94 -9.09 11.54
N PHE A 58 -2.38 -10.17 10.92
CA PHE A 58 -3.79 -10.39 10.65
C PHE A 58 -4.54 -10.81 11.92
N ASP A 59 -5.78 -10.35 12.07
CA ASP A 59 -6.63 -10.85 13.14
C ASP A 59 -7.03 -12.32 12.89
N ASP A 60 -7.53 -12.99 13.93
CA ASP A 60 -7.87 -14.40 13.86
C ASP A 60 -8.90 -14.72 12.78
N ALA A 61 -9.90 -13.88 12.59
CA ALA A 61 -10.93 -14.10 11.57
C ALA A 61 -10.34 -14.02 10.16
N LYS A 62 -9.50 -13.02 9.89
CA LYS A 62 -8.80 -12.88 8.61
C LYS A 62 -7.84 -14.03 8.37
N LEU A 63 -7.07 -14.40 9.39
CA LEU A 63 -6.12 -15.51 9.31
C LEU A 63 -6.83 -16.82 9.01
N GLN A 64 -7.91 -17.14 9.71
CA GLN A 64 -8.71 -18.33 9.44
C GLN A 64 -9.26 -18.35 8.01
N HIS A 65 -9.71 -17.20 7.50
CA HIS A 65 -10.18 -17.09 6.13
C HIS A 65 -9.05 -17.37 5.13
N LEU A 66 -7.90 -16.73 5.31
CA LEU A 66 -6.73 -16.89 4.43
C LEU A 66 -6.20 -18.31 4.42
N THR A 67 -6.20 -19.01 5.55
CA THR A 67 -5.70 -20.39 5.64
C THR A 67 -6.57 -21.40 4.89
N ARG A 68 -7.83 -21.08 4.60
CA ARG A 68 -8.73 -21.90 3.81
C ARG A 68 -8.57 -21.71 2.30
N LEU A 69 -7.86 -20.68 1.88
CA LEU A 69 -7.65 -20.33 0.49
C LEU A 69 -6.35 -20.93 -0.05
N SER A 70 -6.28 -21.13 -1.36
CA SER A 70 -5.02 -21.42 -2.03
C SER A 70 -4.05 -20.24 -1.91
N PRO A 71 -2.74 -20.47 -2.10
CA PRO A 71 -1.78 -19.37 -2.10
C PRO A 71 -2.15 -18.22 -3.05
N GLU A 72 -2.61 -18.54 -4.25
CA GLU A 72 -3.02 -17.57 -5.25
C GLU A 72 -4.26 -16.79 -4.80
N GLU A 73 -5.27 -17.48 -4.29
CA GLU A 73 -6.49 -16.84 -3.79
C GLU A 73 -6.21 -15.87 -2.62
N ARG A 74 -5.23 -16.17 -1.78
CA ARG A 74 -4.82 -15.25 -0.71
C ARG A 74 -4.35 -13.92 -1.27
N ALA A 75 -3.57 -13.95 -2.34
CA ALA A 75 -3.04 -12.74 -2.97
C ALA A 75 -4.11 -11.88 -3.66
N GLU A 76 -5.29 -12.44 -3.94
CA GLU A 76 -6.40 -11.68 -4.50
C GLU A 76 -7.09 -10.77 -3.48
N ILE A 77 -6.97 -11.06 -2.19
CA ILE A 77 -7.71 -10.35 -1.13
C ILE A 77 -6.83 -9.83 0.00
N ALA A 78 -5.52 -10.01 -0.09
CA ALA A 78 -4.59 -9.57 0.94
C ALA A 78 -3.22 -9.31 0.34
N PHE A 79 -2.41 -8.53 1.07
CA PHE A 79 -1.02 -8.37 0.75
C PHE A 79 -0.16 -8.38 2.01
N ILE A 80 1.07 -8.85 1.84
CA ILE A 80 2.16 -8.71 2.80
C ILE A 80 3.35 -8.26 1.99
N MET A 81 3.91 -7.10 2.33
CA MET A 81 5.11 -6.59 1.65
C MET A 81 6.32 -7.43 2.03
N ASP A 82 7.14 -7.79 1.04
CA ASP A 82 8.42 -8.45 1.28
C ASP A 82 9.31 -7.57 2.15
N ALA A 83 9.71 -8.10 3.31
CA ALA A 83 10.44 -7.32 4.33
C ALA A 83 11.82 -6.85 3.81
N GLN A 84 12.50 -7.67 3.02
CA GLN A 84 13.80 -7.32 2.47
C GLN A 84 13.69 -6.19 1.44
N GLU A 85 12.68 -6.23 0.57
CA GLU A 85 12.43 -5.17 -0.41
C GLU A 85 12.00 -3.87 0.26
N MET A 86 11.18 -3.94 1.33
CA MET A 86 10.84 -2.78 2.15
C MET A 86 12.09 -2.13 2.75
N PHE A 87 12.96 -2.93 3.32
CA PHE A 87 14.21 -2.46 3.91
C PHE A 87 15.10 -1.78 2.87
N GLN A 88 15.25 -2.39 1.69
CA GLN A 88 16.03 -1.82 0.59
C GLN A 88 15.43 -0.50 0.09
N ALA A 89 14.10 -0.41 -0.01
CA ALA A 89 13.43 0.82 -0.39
C ALA A 89 13.70 1.96 0.60
N ILE A 90 13.55 1.69 1.90
CA ILE A 90 13.80 2.69 2.95
C ILE A 90 15.28 3.12 2.94
N LYS A 91 16.20 2.20 2.74
CA LYS A 91 17.62 2.48 2.64
C LYS A 91 17.94 3.37 1.44
N ASP A 92 17.33 3.09 0.28
CA ASP A 92 17.47 3.91 -0.92
C ASP A 92 16.89 5.31 -0.71
N MET A 93 15.74 5.43 -0.06
CA MET A 93 15.16 6.73 0.30
C MET A 93 16.13 7.57 1.13
N ARG A 94 16.70 6.99 2.17
CA ARG A 94 17.68 7.68 3.02
C ARG A 94 18.89 8.12 2.24
N ARG A 95 19.43 7.27 1.38
CA ARG A 95 20.60 7.57 0.55
C ARG A 95 20.34 8.74 -0.40
N ASN A 96 19.11 8.90 -0.88
CA ASN A 96 18.72 9.92 -1.85
C ASN A 96 17.99 11.10 -1.22
N ASN A 97 17.96 11.20 0.11
CA ASN A 97 17.24 12.24 0.85
C ASN A 97 15.75 12.33 0.48
N LEU A 98 15.14 11.18 0.25
CA LEU A 98 13.70 11.07 -0.01
C LEU A 98 12.96 10.70 1.27
N THR A 99 11.72 11.19 1.37
CA THR A 99 10.80 10.87 2.46
C THR A 99 9.72 9.92 1.95
N LEU A 100 9.40 8.89 2.73
CA LEU A 100 8.23 8.05 2.48
C LEU A 100 6.98 8.92 2.57
N GLN A 101 6.18 8.95 1.52
CA GLN A 101 4.99 9.79 1.44
C GLN A 101 3.70 8.99 1.28
N VAL A 102 3.77 7.84 0.62
CA VAL A 102 2.60 7.03 0.31
C VAL A 102 2.92 5.55 0.46
N VAL A 103 1.98 4.83 1.07
CA VAL A 103 1.89 3.37 0.97
C VAL A 103 0.71 3.07 0.05
N TYR A 104 0.93 2.32 -1.03
CA TYR A 104 -0.15 1.99 -1.95
C TYR A 104 -0.37 0.49 -2.06
N HIS A 105 -1.60 0.11 -2.35
CA HIS A 105 -1.94 -1.25 -2.76
C HIS A 105 -3.19 -1.23 -3.64
N SER A 106 -3.43 -2.35 -4.34
CA SER A 106 -4.61 -2.49 -5.18
C SER A 106 -5.68 -3.37 -4.55
N HIS A 107 -6.93 -3.07 -4.89
CA HIS A 107 -8.10 -3.90 -4.64
C HIS A 107 -8.62 -4.40 -5.99
N PRO A 108 -8.25 -5.60 -6.44
CA PRO A 108 -8.69 -6.09 -7.76
C PRO A 108 -10.20 -6.25 -7.89
N HIS A 109 -10.89 -6.53 -6.78
CA HIS A 109 -12.32 -6.86 -6.77
C HIS A 109 -13.19 -5.92 -5.94
N ASP A 110 -12.58 -5.05 -5.15
CA ASP A 110 -13.27 -4.20 -4.18
C ASP A 110 -13.10 -2.70 -4.49
N PRO A 111 -13.96 -1.83 -3.93
CA PRO A 111 -13.80 -0.39 -4.08
C PRO A 111 -12.47 0.12 -3.50
N ALA A 112 -12.06 1.32 -3.92
CA ALA A 112 -10.87 2.01 -3.42
C ALA A 112 -11.14 2.61 -2.02
N ARG A 113 -11.38 1.74 -1.05
CA ARG A 113 -11.57 2.09 0.37
C ARG A 113 -10.78 1.14 1.26
N PRO A 114 -10.15 1.65 2.34
CA PRO A 114 -9.45 0.79 3.29
C PRO A 114 -10.38 -0.28 3.88
N SER A 115 -9.96 -1.52 3.86
CA SER A 115 -10.63 -2.61 4.57
C SER A 115 -10.36 -2.53 6.07
N VAL A 116 -11.11 -3.28 6.86
CA VAL A 116 -10.84 -3.41 8.31
C VAL A 116 -9.41 -3.90 8.55
N THR A 117 -8.94 -4.83 7.73
CA THR A 117 -7.56 -5.34 7.80
C THR A 117 -6.54 -4.25 7.46
N ASP A 118 -6.78 -3.45 6.42
CA ASP A 118 -5.91 -2.34 6.04
C ASP A 118 -5.74 -1.33 7.18
N ILE A 119 -6.84 -1.01 7.87
CA ILE A 119 -6.84 -0.08 9.00
C ILE A 119 -6.01 -0.63 10.18
N LYS A 120 -6.15 -1.91 10.49
CA LYS A 120 -5.38 -2.56 11.55
C LYS A 120 -3.89 -2.58 11.25
N ILE A 121 -3.53 -2.91 10.01
CA ILE A 121 -2.13 -2.91 9.56
C ILE A 121 -1.55 -1.50 9.62
N ALA A 122 -2.30 -0.50 9.16
CA ALA A 122 -1.88 0.90 9.22
C ALA A 122 -1.63 1.36 10.66
N ASN A 123 -2.47 0.94 11.61
CA ASN A 123 -2.29 1.24 13.03
C ASN A 123 -0.99 0.67 13.61
N GLU A 124 -0.68 -0.58 13.28
CA GLU A 124 0.54 -1.22 13.74
C GLU A 124 1.78 -0.58 13.11
N TRP A 125 1.70 -0.23 11.82
CA TRP A 125 2.78 0.45 11.14
C TRP A 125 3.00 1.87 11.66
N GLU A 126 1.97 2.55 12.15
CA GLU A 126 2.08 3.89 12.72
C GLU A 126 3.12 3.94 13.83
N GLU A 127 3.12 2.96 14.73
CA GLU A 127 4.12 2.85 15.79
C GLU A 127 5.53 2.62 15.21
N ASN A 128 5.64 1.75 14.21
CA ASN A 128 6.92 1.42 13.59
C ASN A 128 7.50 2.60 12.80
N TRP A 129 6.67 3.30 12.03
CA TRP A 129 7.10 4.50 11.30
C TRP A 129 7.61 5.57 12.27
N SER A 130 6.92 5.76 13.39
CA SER A 130 7.32 6.73 14.42
C SER A 130 8.66 6.36 15.06
N ARG A 131 8.89 5.08 15.37
CA ARG A 131 10.17 4.60 15.91
C ARG A 131 11.35 4.79 14.96
N LEU A 132 11.08 4.71 13.65
CA LEU A 132 12.09 4.90 12.61
C LEU A 132 12.28 6.37 12.22
N ASN A 133 11.63 7.30 12.91
CA ASN A 133 11.60 8.73 12.53
C ASN A 133 11.10 8.97 11.10
N LEU A 134 10.21 8.13 10.62
CA LEU A 134 9.58 8.29 9.32
C LEU A 134 8.29 9.10 9.48
N THR A 135 8.03 9.95 8.51
CA THR A 135 6.76 10.68 8.43
C THR A 135 5.62 9.67 8.19
N LEU A 136 4.48 9.88 8.86
CA LEU A 136 3.32 9.01 8.64
C LEU A 136 2.81 9.19 7.22
N PRO A 137 2.69 8.11 6.44
CA PRO A 137 2.32 8.19 5.03
C PRO A 137 0.82 8.36 4.81
N VAL A 138 0.48 8.81 3.62
CA VAL A 138 -0.85 8.68 3.03
C VAL A 138 -1.02 7.24 2.52
N TYR A 139 -2.23 6.70 2.56
CA TYR A 139 -2.55 5.40 1.99
C TYR A 139 -3.31 5.59 0.68
N LEU A 140 -2.78 5.07 -0.41
CA LEU A 140 -3.38 5.16 -1.75
C LEU A 140 -3.88 3.79 -2.18
N LEU A 141 -5.16 3.73 -2.51
CA LEU A 141 -5.79 2.50 -2.98
C LEU A 141 -6.15 2.62 -4.46
N ILE A 142 -5.89 1.54 -5.19
CA ILE A 142 -6.17 1.44 -6.63
C ILE A 142 -7.22 0.34 -6.80
N SER A 143 -8.46 0.71 -7.12
CA SER A 143 -9.50 -0.26 -7.38
C SER A 143 -9.55 -0.64 -8.86
N LEU A 144 -9.56 -1.94 -9.12
CA LEU A 144 -9.83 -2.51 -10.43
C LEU A 144 -11.21 -3.21 -10.47
N MET A 145 -12.12 -2.81 -9.58
CA MET A 145 -13.47 -3.37 -9.57
C MET A 145 -14.17 -3.15 -10.92
N ASP A 146 -14.01 -1.95 -11.50
CA ASP A 146 -14.26 -1.69 -12.91
C ASP A 146 -12.92 -1.70 -13.64
N LYS A 147 -12.64 -2.76 -14.39
CA LYS A 147 -11.36 -2.93 -15.09
C LYS A 147 -11.09 -1.85 -16.14
N ASN A 148 -12.13 -1.22 -16.66
CA ASN A 148 -12.03 -0.16 -17.67
C ASN A 148 -11.83 1.22 -17.05
N ARG A 149 -12.15 1.38 -15.77
CA ARG A 149 -12.08 2.63 -15.03
C ARG A 149 -11.42 2.43 -13.67
N PRO A 150 -10.10 2.28 -13.62
CA PRO A 150 -9.40 2.22 -12.34
C PRO A 150 -9.69 3.45 -11.49
N ASP A 151 -10.04 3.23 -10.22
CA ASP A 151 -10.34 4.31 -9.28
C ASP A 151 -9.20 4.39 -8.26
N LEU A 152 -8.57 5.56 -8.14
CA LEU A 152 -7.50 5.83 -7.20
C LEU A 152 -7.99 6.80 -6.14
N ARG A 153 -7.89 6.40 -4.88
CA ARG A 153 -8.27 7.25 -3.75
C ARG A 153 -7.23 7.20 -2.65
N ALA A 154 -7.01 8.33 -2.02
CA ALA A 154 -6.04 8.49 -0.95
C ALA A 154 -6.72 8.77 0.39
N TYR A 155 -6.09 8.27 1.44
CA TYR A 155 -6.62 8.37 2.80
C TYR A 155 -5.51 8.65 3.82
N TRP A 156 -5.88 9.41 4.85
CA TRP A 156 -5.17 9.41 6.11
C TRP A 156 -5.76 8.32 6.98
N ILE A 157 -4.91 7.50 7.59
CA ILE A 157 -5.32 6.52 8.59
C ILE A 157 -4.49 6.80 9.84
N ARG A 158 -5.14 7.33 10.88
CA ARG A 158 -4.50 7.76 12.12
C ARG A 158 -5.32 7.27 13.31
N ASN A 159 -4.69 6.55 14.25
CA ASN A 159 -5.37 5.99 15.41
C ASN A 159 -6.64 5.19 15.07
N GLY A 160 -6.62 4.47 13.94
CA GLY A 160 -7.77 3.71 13.47
C GLY A 160 -8.86 4.53 12.77
N GLU A 161 -8.69 5.83 12.67
CA GLU A 161 -9.64 6.72 11.97
C GLU A 161 -9.19 6.96 10.53
N VAL A 162 -10.15 6.87 9.62
CA VAL A 162 -9.93 7.06 8.18
C VAL A 162 -10.54 8.38 7.76
N SER A 163 -9.77 9.19 7.08
CA SER A 163 -10.25 10.43 6.45
C SER A 163 -9.66 10.58 5.03
N PRO A 164 -10.40 11.20 4.10
CA PRO A 164 -9.88 11.43 2.75
C PRO A 164 -8.62 12.30 2.77
N ALA A 165 -7.65 11.96 1.93
CA ALA A 165 -6.48 12.79 1.68
C ALA A 165 -6.59 13.42 0.29
N SER A 166 -6.17 14.66 0.18
CA SER A 166 -6.20 15.41 -1.08
C SER A 166 -4.94 15.14 -1.89
N ILE A 167 -5.10 14.82 -3.17
CA ILE A 167 -4.00 14.62 -4.10
C ILE A 167 -4.17 15.59 -5.26
N ALA A 168 -3.10 16.30 -5.58
CA ALA A 168 -3.00 17.09 -6.82
C ALA A 168 -2.13 16.31 -7.83
N THR A 169 -2.44 16.47 -9.10
CA THR A 169 -1.64 15.89 -10.20
C THR A 169 -0.86 16.97 -10.92
N SER A 170 0.28 16.60 -11.46
CA SER A 170 1.11 17.53 -12.24
C SER A 170 1.52 16.94 -13.59
#